data_06e3f01cf5b5b4a8a9564c3aa15bdbef
#
_entry.id   06e3f01cf5b5b4a8a9564c3aa15bdbef
#
_cell.length_a   1.000
_cell.length_b   1.000
_cell.length_c   1.000
_cell.angle_alpha   90.00
_cell.angle_beta   90.00
_cell.angle_gamma   90.00
#
_symmetry.space_group_name_H-M   'P 1'
#
loop_
_entity.id
_entity.type
_entity.pdbx_description
1 polymer ?
#
loop_
_entity_poly.entity_id
_entity_poly.type
_entity_poly.pdbx_seq_one_letter_code
_entity_poly.pdbx_strand_id
1 'polypeptide(L)'
;MNYKRWIFIAVFLFGTGIALGLATPAIDSPPSEYITAFEEQFADILTLPKPLIALFIFLKNTSALLISFVLSPIFCLVPVLALIINGWMIAFVSTLVIEEESLGFLLAGLLPHGVFELPALILGQAAALSFGTTAVLALFKKERRNLLLPGLKRNLKYLVVALALLLPAAIIETYITPLLLS
;
A
#
# COMPACT_ATOMS: atom_id res chain seq x y z
N MET A 1 -4.13 12.18 -20.84
CA MET A 1 -3.18 12.44 -19.73
C MET A 1 -2.16 11.30 -19.68
N ASN A 2 -0.86 11.61 -19.54
CA ASN A 2 0.20 10.61 -19.49
C ASN A 2 0.16 9.87 -18.13
N TYR A 3 -0.02 8.54 -18.13
CA TYR A 3 -0.11 7.73 -16.92
C TYR A 3 1.20 7.75 -16.11
N LYS A 4 2.36 7.88 -16.76
CA LYS A 4 3.68 8.02 -16.11
C LYS A 4 3.72 9.16 -15.09
N ARG A 5 3.00 10.27 -15.37
CA ARG A 5 2.88 11.39 -14.42
C ARG A 5 2.20 10.98 -13.11
N TRP A 6 1.18 10.14 -13.18
CA TRP A 6 0.48 9.67 -11.98
C TRP A 6 1.30 8.69 -11.17
N ILE A 7 2.06 7.82 -11.84
CA ILE A 7 3.05 6.96 -11.15
C ILE A 7 4.07 7.84 -10.42
N PHE A 8 4.62 8.87 -11.09
CA PHE A 8 5.58 9.77 -10.46
C PHE A 8 4.99 10.48 -9.23
N ILE A 9 3.75 10.98 -9.32
CA ILE A 9 3.05 11.60 -8.18
C ILE A 9 2.85 10.59 -7.05
N ALA A 10 2.45 9.35 -7.35
CA ALA A 10 2.27 8.31 -6.36
C ALA A 10 3.59 7.95 -5.66
N VAL A 11 4.68 7.79 -6.41
CA VAL A 11 6.03 7.55 -5.85
C VAL A 11 6.48 8.73 -4.98
N PHE A 12 6.24 9.96 -5.40
CA PHE A 12 6.58 11.15 -4.63
C PHE A 12 5.81 11.22 -3.30
N LEU A 13 4.50 10.96 -3.31
CA LEU A 13 3.68 10.95 -2.09
C LEU A 13 4.10 9.82 -1.14
N PHE A 14 4.38 8.65 -1.68
CA PHE A 14 4.88 7.52 -0.90
C PHE A 14 6.24 7.83 -0.28
N GLY A 15 7.17 8.41 -1.07
CA GLY A 15 8.48 8.87 -0.59
C GLY A 15 8.36 9.97 0.49
N THR A 16 7.37 10.86 0.38
CA THR A 16 7.05 11.83 1.43
C THR A 16 6.64 11.11 2.73
N GLY A 17 5.81 10.06 2.62
CA GLY A 17 5.47 9.21 3.76
C GLY A 17 6.71 8.58 4.40
N ILE A 18 7.61 8.01 3.60
CA ILE A 18 8.87 7.44 4.09
C ILE A 18 9.69 8.50 4.86
N ALA A 19 9.85 9.69 4.28
CA ALA A 19 10.59 10.78 4.94
C ALA A 19 9.97 11.18 6.29
N LEU A 20 8.64 11.23 6.36
CA LEU A 20 7.92 11.48 7.60
C LEU A 20 8.10 10.34 8.61
N GLY A 21 8.06 9.08 8.18
CA GLY A 21 8.27 7.92 9.06
C GLY A 21 9.66 7.90 9.67
N LEU A 22 10.69 8.17 8.87
CA LEU A 22 12.07 8.28 9.34
C LEU A 22 12.30 9.48 10.29
N ALA A 23 11.51 10.55 10.13
CA ALA A 23 11.58 11.72 10.99
C ALA A 23 10.72 11.58 12.26
N THR A 24 9.91 10.53 12.38
CA THR A 24 9.10 10.28 13.57
C THR A 24 10.00 9.74 14.68
N PRO A 25 10.18 10.46 15.82
CA PRO A 25 10.98 9.94 16.91
C PRO A 25 10.32 8.68 17.48
N ALA A 26 11.14 7.72 17.93
CA ALA A 26 10.66 6.67 18.81
C ALA A 26 10.05 7.34 20.05
N ILE A 27 8.75 7.17 20.26
CA ILE A 27 8.06 7.72 21.41
C ILE A 27 8.55 6.96 22.65
N ASP A 28 8.44 7.53 23.83
CA ASP A 28 9.00 7.12 25.14
C ASP A 28 8.75 5.64 25.58
N SER A 29 8.20 4.80 24.71
CA SER A 29 8.03 3.35 24.92
C SER A 29 9.10 2.58 24.14
N PRO A 30 9.65 1.49 24.71
CA PRO A 30 10.63 0.66 24.02
C PRO A 30 10.04 0.08 22.72
N PRO A 31 10.84 -0.08 21.65
CA PRO A 31 10.40 -0.66 20.37
C PRO A 31 9.66 -1.98 20.50
N SER A 32 10.07 -2.85 21.43
CA SER A 32 9.41 -4.12 21.78
C SER A 32 7.93 -3.97 22.12
N GLU A 33 7.52 -2.91 22.80
CA GLU A 33 6.12 -2.69 23.17
C GLU A 33 5.23 -2.45 21.95
N TYR A 34 5.72 -1.72 20.95
CA TYR A 34 4.99 -1.53 19.69
C TYR A 34 4.92 -2.80 18.86
N ILE A 35 6.02 -3.56 18.82
CA ILE A 35 6.08 -4.84 18.11
C ILE A 35 5.11 -5.83 18.75
N THR A 36 5.13 -5.95 20.09
CA THR A 36 4.22 -6.82 20.83
C THR A 36 2.75 -6.45 20.61
N ALA A 37 2.40 -5.15 20.69
CA ALA A 37 1.04 -4.70 20.45
C ALA A 37 0.57 -4.99 19.00
N PHE A 38 1.49 -4.90 18.03
CA PHE A 38 1.21 -5.27 16.65
C PHE A 38 1.01 -6.78 16.50
N GLU A 39 1.85 -7.59 17.11
CA GLU A 39 1.73 -9.06 17.11
C GLU A 39 0.43 -9.52 17.76
N GLU A 40 0.06 -8.98 18.91
CA GLU A 40 -1.20 -9.28 19.60
C GLU A 40 -2.43 -9.00 18.71
N GLN A 41 -2.40 -7.89 17.97
CA GLN A 41 -3.49 -7.54 17.05
C GLN A 41 -3.70 -8.57 15.93
N PHE A 42 -2.64 -9.28 15.52
CA PHE A 42 -2.67 -10.28 14.46
C PHE A 42 -2.56 -11.72 14.94
N ALA A 43 -2.43 -11.95 16.25
CA ALA A 43 -2.23 -13.28 16.84
C ALA A 43 -3.29 -14.29 16.38
N ASP A 44 -4.56 -13.91 16.42
CA ASP A 44 -5.67 -14.78 15.98
C ASP A 44 -5.56 -15.18 14.50
N ILE A 45 -5.09 -14.25 13.66
CA ILE A 45 -4.93 -14.49 12.22
C ILE A 45 -3.78 -15.45 11.96
N LEU A 46 -2.68 -15.35 12.72
CA LEU A 46 -1.51 -16.21 12.59
C LEU A 46 -1.79 -17.66 13.01
N THR A 47 -2.85 -17.93 13.78
CA THR A 47 -3.30 -19.29 14.14
C THR A 47 -4.06 -20.00 13.02
N LEU A 48 -4.50 -19.27 11.98
CA LEU A 48 -5.25 -19.81 10.87
C LEU A 48 -4.38 -20.71 9.97
N PRO A 49 -4.98 -21.66 9.24
CA PRO A 49 -4.29 -22.38 8.17
C PRO A 49 -3.67 -21.42 7.14
N LYS A 50 -2.44 -21.71 6.70
CA LYS A 50 -1.69 -20.84 5.76
C LYS A 50 -2.51 -20.37 4.54
N PRO A 51 -3.34 -21.18 3.87
CA PRO A 51 -4.16 -20.69 2.77
C PRO A 51 -5.16 -19.57 3.17
N LEU A 52 -5.68 -19.63 4.40
CA LEU A 52 -6.58 -18.59 4.92
C LEU A 52 -5.82 -17.32 5.28
N ILE A 53 -4.60 -17.42 5.79
CA ILE A 53 -3.71 -16.25 6.00
C ILE A 53 -3.43 -15.56 4.66
N ALA A 54 -3.03 -16.31 3.63
CA ALA A 54 -2.78 -15.76 2.30
C ALA A 54 -4.03 -15.08 1.72
N LEU A 55 -5.20 -15.70 1.88
CA LEU A 55 -6.46 -15.13 1.44
C LEU A 55 -6.78 -13.84 2.20
N PHE A 56 -6.57 -13.82 3.52
CA PHE A 56 -6.80 -12.63 4.35
C PHE A 56 -5.90 -11.46 3.90
N ILE A 57 -4.59 -11.70 3.73
CA ILE A 57 -3.63 -10.69 3.27
C ILE A 57 -4.04 -10.16 1.91
N PHE A 58 -4.36 -11.05 0.97
CA PHE A 58 -4.82 -10.68 -0.36
C PHE A 58 -6.09 -9.82 -0.32
N LEU A 59 -7.10 -10.22 0.46
CA LEU A 59 -8.37 -9.50 0.57
C LEU A 59 -8.18 -8.14 1.26
N LYS A 60 -7.36 -8.07 2.31
CA LYS A 60 -7.03 -6.81 3.00
C LYS A 60 -6.43 -5.79 2.03
N ASN A 61 -5.38 -6.17 1.31
CA ASN A 61 -4.67 -5.28 0.39
C ASN A 61 -5.54 -4.92 -0.84
N THR A 62 -6.28 -5.90 -1.37
CA THR A 62 -7.27 -5.69 -2.44
C THR A 62 -8.35 -4.70 -2.02
N SER A 63 -8.94 -4.88 -0.84
CA SER A 63 -9.98 -3.99 -0.30
C SER A 63 -9.48 -2.56 -0.15
N ALA A 64 -8.26 -2.38 0.36
CA ALA A 64 -7.65 -1.07 0.51
C ALA A 64 -7.50 -0.34 -0.83
N LEU A 65 -7.03 -1.04 -1.88
CA LEU A 65 -6.92 -0.46 -3.22
C LEU A 65 -8.28 -0.16 -3.85
N LEU A 66 -9.27 -1.05 -3.70
CA LEU A 66 -10.61 -0.86 -4.24
C LEU A 66 -11.34 0.30 -3.56
N ILE A 67 -11.30 0.37 -2.23
CA ILE A 67 -11.88 1.47 -1.46
C ILE A 67 -11.23 2.80 -1.87
N SER A 68 -9.90 2.83 -1.96
CA SER A 68 -9.18 4.02 -2.39
C SER A 68 -9.58 4.45 -3.80
N PHE A 69 -9.73 3.51 -4.74
CA PHE A 69 -10.15 3.80 -6.10
C PHE A 69 -11.59 4.33 -6.15
N VAL A 70 -12.53 3.68 -5.44
CA VAL A 70 -13.95 4.08 -5.41
C VAL A 70 -14.13 5.45 -4.76
N LEU A 71 -13.40 5.73 -3.68
CA LEU A 71 -13.46 7.00 -2.95
C LEU A 71 -12.56 8.10 -3.55
N SER A 72 -11.78 7.79 -4.58
CA SER A 72 -10.90 8.78 -5.23
C SER A 72 -11.60 10.04 -5.75
N PRO A 73 -12.91 10.01 -6.18
CA PRO A 73 -13.64 11.24 -6.53
C PRO A 73 -13.81 12.25 -5.38
N ILE A 74 -13.60 11.83 -4.14
CA ILE A 74 -13.58 12.73 -2.96
C ILE A 74 -12.22 13.43 -2.90
N PHE A 75 -12.00 14.36 -3.85
CA PHE A 75 -10.80 15.21 -3.97
C PHE A 75 -9.45 14.47 -3.90
N CYS A 76 -9.43 13.19 -4.29
CA CYS A 76 -8.27 12.31 -4.19
C CYS A 76 -7.70 12.16 -2.76
N LEU A 77 -8.48 12.49 -1.72
CA LEU A 77 -8.01 12.46 -0.33
C LEU A 77 -7.57 11.06 0.09
N VAL A 78 -8.40 10.05 -0.20
CA VAL A 78 -8.12 8.66 0.20
C VAL A 78 -6.84 8.11 -0.45
N PRO A 79 -6.62 8.18 -1.78
CA PRO A 79 -5.37 7.70 -2.38
C PRO A 79 -4.13 8.50 -1.93
N VAL A 80 -4.24 9.80 -1.65
CA VAL A 80 -3.13 10.59 -1.10
C VAL A 80 -2.75 10.11 0.30
N LEU A 81 -3.74 9.99 1.19
CA LEU A 81 -3.52 9.51 2.56
C LEU A 81 -3.01 8.06 2.57
N ALA A 82 -3.56 7.19 1.72
CA ALA A 82 -3.10 5.81 1.61
C ALA A 82 -1.61 5.72 1.24
N LEU A 83 -1.13 6.52 0.29
CA LEU A 83 0.29 6.55 -0.09
C LEU A 83 1.17 7.06 1.04
N ILE A 84 0.80 8.18 1.66
CA ILE A 84 1.60 8.80 2.73
C ILE A 84 1.64 7.88 3.95
N ILE A 85 0.49 7.33 4.38
CA ILE A 85 0.41 6.46 5.57
C ILE A 85 1.18 5.16 5.34
N ASN A 86 1.05 4.51 4.17
CA ASN A 86 1.82 3.29 3.88
C ASN A 86 3.33 3.56 3.85
N GLY A 87 3.79 4.66 3.22
CA GLY A 87 5.19 5.03 3.23
C GLY A 87 5.70 5.32 4.65
N TRP A 88 4.92 6.07 5.43
CA TRP A 88 5.23 6.37 6.82
C TRP A 88 5.33 5.09 7.68
N MET A 89 4.34 4.20 7.56
CA MET A 89 4.30 2.96 8.33
C MET A 89 5.49 2.05 8.01
N ILE A 90 5.82 1.87 6.72
CA ILE A 90 6.97 1.06 6.32
C ILE A 90 8.26 1.64 6.93
N ALA A 91 8.49 2.94 6.84
CA ALA A 91 9.69 3.56 7.36
C ALA A 91 9.75 3.51 8.89
N PHE A 92 8.66 3.83 9.58
CA PHE A 92 8.58 3.79 11.03
C PHE A 92 8.81 2.38 11.59
N VAL A 93 8.09 1.37 11.07
CA VAL A 93 8.28 -0.02 11.50
C VAL A 93 9.68 -0.51 11.16
N SER A 94 10.25 -0.09 10.01
CA SER A 94 11.63 -0.45 9.66
C SER A 94 12.65 0.05 10.68
N THR A 95 12.48 1.26 11.22
CA THR A 95 13.40 1.78 12.27
C THR A 95 13.32 0.93 13.53
N LEU A 96 12.11 0.58 13.99
CA LEU A 96 11.92 -0.27 15.17
C LEU A 96 12.54 -1.66 14.99
N VAL A 97 12.31 -2.30 13.84
CA VAL A 97 12.86 -3.64 13.54
C VAL A 97 14.39 -3.62 13.45
N ILE A 98 14.99 -2.57 12.89
CA ILE A 98 16.45 -2.45 12.81
C ILE A 98 17.07 -2.27 14.21
N GLU A 99 16.40 -1.55 15.12
CA GLU A 99 16.86 -1.33 16.49
C GLU A 99 16.81 -2.62 17.33
N GLU A 100 15.79 -3.45 17.16
CA GLU A 100 15.62 -4.68 17.94
C GLU A 100 16.35 -5.89 17.36
N GLU A 101 16.32 -6.03 16.03
CA GLU A 101 16.83 -7.21 15.34
C GLU A 101 18.06 -6.85 14.49
N SER A 102 17.87 -6.61 13.22
CA SER A 102 18.93 -6.20 12.30
C SER A 102 18.37 -5.72 10.96
N LEU A 103 19.20 -5.03 10.20
CA LEU A 103 18.89 -4.70 8.81
C LEU A 103 18.66 -5.97 7.95
N GLY A 104 19.41 -7.04 8.20
CA GLY A 104 19.25 -8.32 7.49
C GLY A 104 17.89 -8.93 7.73
N PHE A 105 17.41 -8.93 8.97
CA PHE A 105 16.09 -9.42 9.36
C PHE A 105 14.99 -8.60 8.68
N LEU A 106 15.09 -7.27 8.73
CA LEU A 106 14.15 -6.37 8.03
C LEU A 106 14.07 -6.68 6.53
N LEU A 107 15.22 -6.81 5.87
CA LEU A 107 15.26 -7.06 4.42
C LEU A 107 14.69 -8.44 4.08
N ALA A 108 14.97 -9.46 4.90
CA ALA A 108 14.39 -10.80 4.74
C ALA A 108 12.87 -10.79 4.92
N GLY A 109 12.36 -9.96 5.83
CA GLY A 109 10.92 -9.80 6.06
C GLY A 109 10.22 -9.00 4.96
N LEU A 110 10.81 -7.91 4.49
CA LEU A 110 10.14 -6.95 3.62
C LEU A 110 10.34 -7.23 2.13
N LEU A 111 11.55 -7.59 1.68
CA LEU A 111 11.88 -7.65 0.25
C LEU A 111 11.11 -8.71 -0.54
N PRO A 112 10.91 -9.96 -0.04
CA PRO A 112 10.35 -11.01 -0.86
C PRO A 112 8.97 -10.68 -1.42
N HIS A 113 8.04 -10.20 -0.56
CA HIS A 113 6.70 -9.80 -0.97
C HIS A 113 6.64 -8.35 -1.45
N GLY A 114 7.47 -7.47 -0.90
CA GLY A 114 7.53 -6.05 -1.24
C GLY A 114 7.82 -5.78 -2.71
N VAL A 115 8.59 -6.65 -3.40
CA VAL A 115 8.85 -6.56 -4.86
C VAL A 115 7.55 -6.57 -5.66
N PHE A 116 6.49 -7.20 -5.18
CA PHE A 116 5.17 -7.26 -5.82
C PHE A 116 4.18 -6.26 -5.21
N GLU A 117 4.18 -6.14 -3.88
CA GLU A 117 3.23 -5.30 -3.16
C GLU A 117 3.45 -3.80 -3.41
N LEU A 118 4.70 -3.32 -3.35
CA LEU A 118 5.00 -1.90 -3.59
C LEU A 118 4.64 -1.45 -5.02
N PRO A 119 5.00 -2.17 -6.11
CA PRO A 119 4.48 -1.86 -7.42
C PRO A 119 2.96 -1.91 -7.53
N ALA A 120 2.29 -2.87 -6.87
CA ALA A 120 0.83 -2.96 -6.83
C ALA A 120 0.22 -1.71 -6.17
N LEU A 121 0.73 -1.31 -5.01
CA LEU A 121 0.31 -0.12 -4.29
C LEU A 121 0.46 1.13 -5.17
N ILE A 122 1.65 1.35 -5.73
CA ILE A 122 1.94 2.54 -6.56
C ILE A 122 1.06 2.57 -7.81
N LEU A 123 0.91 1.44 -8.53
CA LEU A 123 0.06 1.36 -9.71
C LEU A 123 -1.42 1.58 -9.38
N GLY A 124 -1.94 0.92 -8.34
CA GLY A 124 -3.32 1.04 -7.92
C GLY A 124 -3.67 2.47 -7.46
N GLN A 125 -2.82 3.08 -6.65
CA GLN A 125 -3.02 4.45 -6.18
C GLN A 125 -2.83 5.49 -7.30
N ALA A 126 -1.90 5.27 -8.24
CA ALA A 126 -1.78 6.11 -9.44
C ALA A 126 -3.06 6.06 -10.30
N ALA A 127 -3.69 4.88 -10.41
CA ALA A 127 -4.99 4.74 -11.09
C ALA A 127 -6.10 5.50 -10.35
N ALA A 128 -6.15 5.39 -9.02
CA ALA A 128 -7.09 6.12 -8.17
C ALA A 128 -6.92 7.65 -8.31
N LEU A 129 -5.69 8.16 -8.19
CA LEU A 129 -5.38 9.59 -8.37
C LEU A 129 -5.77 10.10 -9.76
N SER A 130 -5.46 9.34 -10.81
CA SER A 130 -5.79 9.68 -12.19
C SER A 130 -7.31 9.75 -12.42
N PHE A 131 -8.05 8.75 -11.92
CA PHE A 131 -9.51 8.70 -12.05
C PHE A 131 -10.16 9.78 -11.18
N GLY A 132 -9.79 9.88 -9.92
CA GLY A 132 -10.32 10.86 -8.97
C GLY A 132 -10.17 12.29 -9.47
N THR A 133 -8.97 12.65 -9.97
CA THR A 133 -8.76 13.98 -10.57
C THR A 133 -9.67 14.22 -11.79
N THR A 134 -9.86 13.20 -12.64
CA THR A 134 -10.76 13.31 -13.79
C THR A 134 -12.21 13.53 -13.31
N ALA A 135 -12.63 12.81 -12.27
CA ALA A 135 -13.97 12.93 -11.69
C ALA A 135 -14.20 14.30 -11.04
N VAL A 136 -13.26 14.76 -10.22
CA VAL A 136 -13.32 16.09 -9.61
C VAL A 136 -13.40 17.19 -10.67
N LEU A 137 -12.56 17.16 -11.70
CA LEU A 137 -12.59 18.15 -12.77
C LEU A 137 -13.90 18.13 -13.58
N ALA A 138 -14.54 16.96 -13.72
CA ALA A 138 -15.84 16.84 -14.39
C ALA A 138 -17.01 17.43 -13.59
N LEU A 139 -16.86 17.59 -12.26
CA LEU A 139 -17.83 18.32 -11.44
C LEU A 139 -17.84 19.83 -11.78
N PHE A 140 -16.65 20.41 -11.94
CA PHE A 140 -16.49 21.84 -12.17
C PHE A 140 -16.51 22.23 -13.67
N LYS A 141 -16.16 21.30 -14.58
CA LYS A 141 -16.06 21.55 -16.02
C LYS A 141 -16.90 20.55 -16.81
N LYS A 142 -18.07 21.00 -17.28
CA LYS A 142 -19.03 20.15 -18.05
C LYS A 142 -18.39 19.46 -19.26
N GLU A 143 -17.46 20.16 -19.94
CA GLU A 143 -16.71 19.65 -21.10
C GLU A 143 -15.85 18.39 -20.78
N ARG A 144 -15.53 18.16 -19.49
CA ARG A 144 -14.73 17.01 -19.06
C ARG A 144 -15.56 15.79 -18.69
N ARG A 145 -16.88 15.89 -18.68
CA ARG A 145 -17.77 14.76 -18.34
C ARG A 145 -17.67 13.61 -19.34
N ASN A 146 -17.41 13.91 -20.61
CA ASN A 146 -17.18 12.91 -21.65
C ASN A 146 -15.89 12.11 -21.45
N LEU A 147 -14.96 12.57 -20.58
CA LEU A 147 -13.72 11.90 -20.25
C LEU A 147 -13.86 10.90 -19.09
N LEU A 148 -15.00 10.91 -18.35
CA LEU A 148 -15.19 10.03 -17.19
C LEU A 148 -15.14 8.56 -17.57
N LEU A 149 -15.93 8.12 -18.54
CA LEU A 149 -16.02 6.72 -18.95
C LEU A 149 -14.71 6.21 -19.60
N PRO A 150 -14.09 6.93 -20.55
CA PRO A 150 -12.76 6.56 -21.04
C PRO A 150 -11.68 6.56 -19.94
N GLY A 151 -11.75 7.52 -19.03
CA GLY A 151 -10.85 7.58 -17.87
C GLY A 151 -11.01 6.38 -16.95
N LEU A 152 -12.24 6.02 -16.59
CA LEU A 152 -12.55 4.84 -15.79
C LEU A 152 -12.00 3.56 -16.45
N LYS A 153 -12.35 3.31 -17.71
CA LYS A 153 -11.90 2.11 -18.44
C LYS A 153 -10.38 1.98 -18.50
N ARG A 154 -9.68 3.09 -18.69
CA ARG A 154 -8.21 3.11 -18.70
C ARG A 154 -7.64 2.79 -17.33
N ASN A 155 -8.14 3.44 -16.28
CA ASN A 155 -7.60 3.29 -14.92
C ASN A 155 -7.95 1.92 -14.32
N LEU A 156 -9.09 1.32 -14.68
CA LEU A 156 -9.44 -0.05 -14.31
C LEU A 156 -8.42 -1.07 -14.82
N LYS A 157 -7.83 -0.89 -16.02
CA LYS A 157 -6.77 -1.79 -16.51
C LYS A 157 -5.56 -1.81 -15.58
N TYR A 158 -5.12 -0.64 -15.12
CA TYR A 158 -4.00 -0.55 -14.18
C TYR A 158 -4.36 -1.07 -12.80
N LEU A 159 -5.59 -0.83 -12.35
CA LEU A 159 -6.09 -1.40 -11.10
C LEU A 159 -6.09 -2.93 -11.15
N VAL A 160 -6.57 -3.54 -12.24
CA VAL A 160 -6.55 -5.00 -12.42
C VAL A 160 -5.12 -5.55 -12.38
N VAL A 161 -4.15 -4.87 -13.02
CA VAL A 161 -2.72 -5.27 -12.94
C VAL A 161 -2.22 -5.16 -11.51
N ALA A 162 -2.56 -4.08 -10.79
CA ALA A 162 -2.20 -3.92 -9.38
C ALA A 162 -2.77 -5.05 -8.52
N LEU A 163 -4.06 -5.39 -8.69
CA LEU A 163 -4.69 -6.50 -7.97
C LEU A 163 -4.05 -7.86 -8.29
N ALA A 164 -3.66 -8.08 -9.55
CA ALA A 164 -2.97 -9.30 -9.96
C ALA A 164 -1.59 -9.45 -9.30
N LEU A 165 -0.87 -8.33 -9.04
CA LEU A 165 0.42 -8.34 -8.33
C LEU A 165 0.25 -8.62 -6.83
N LEU A 166 -0.89 -8.32 -6.22
CA LEU A 166 -1.13 -8.63 -4.80
C LEU A 166 -1.25 -10.12 -4.53
N LEU A 167 -1.63 -10.93 -5.53
CA LEU A 167 -1.77 -12.37 -5.34
C LEU A 167 -0.42 -13.05 -5.05
N PRO A 168 0.63 -12.92 -5.90
CA PRO A 168 1.95 -13.45 -5.56
C PRO A 168 2.52 -12.82 -4.30
N ALA A 169 2.29 -11.53 -4.03
CA ALA A 169 2.73 -10.89 -2.79
C ALA A 169 2.19 -11.62 -1.55
N ALA A 170 0.87 -11.86 -1.48
CA ALA A 170 0.24 -12.55 -0.36
C ALA A 170 0.74 -14.01 -0.19
N ILE A 171 0.99 -14.71 -1.29
CA ILE A 171 1.56 -16.07 -1.26
C ILE A 171 2.98 -16.04 -0.70
N ILE A 172 3.82 -15.13 -1.20
CA ILE A 172 5.21 -15.00 -0.75
C ILE A 172 5.26 -14.63 0.74
N GLU A 173 4.45 -13.65 1.17
CA GLU A 173 4.36 -13.22 2.56
C GLU A 173 3.97 -14.38 3.50
N THR A 174 3.05 -15.24 3.07
CA THR A 174 2.56 -16.34 3.91
C THR A 174 3.49 -17.56 3.93
N TYR A 175 4.14 -17.88 2.81
CA TYR A 175 4.86 -19.14 2.68
C TYR A 175 6.38 -19.01 2.64
N ILE A 176 6.90 -17.90 2.09
CA ILE A 176 8.34 -17.70 1.87
C ILE A 176 8.94 -16.82 2.96
N THR A 177 8.32 -15.68 3.27
CA THR A 177 8.83 -14.73 4.26
C THR A 177 9.11 -15.37 5.61
N PRO A 178 8.23 -16.23 6.21
CA PRO A 178 8.52 -16.87 7.49
C PRO A 178 9.71 -17.83 7.46
N LEU A 179 10.03 -18.42 6.30
CA LEU A 179 11.19 -19.31 6.15
C LEU A 179 12.52 -18.55 6.12
N LEU A 180 12.49 -17.26 5.83
CA LEU A 180 13.68 -16.41 5.81
C LEU A 180 13.94 -15.75 7.16
N LEU A 181 12.95 -15.78 8.06
CA LEU A 181 12.99 -15.21 9.41
C LEU A 181 13.19 -16.26 10.50
N SER A 182 13.24 -17.57 10.12
CA SER A 182 13.40 -18.71 11.03
C SER A 182 14.85 -19.03 11.34
#